data_1be17e5dfa1929498081296c9732431a
#
_entry.id   1be17e5dfa1929498081296c9732431a
#
_cell.length_a   1.000
_cell.length_b   1.000
_cell.length_c   1.000
_cell.angle_alpha   90.00
_cell.angle_beta   90.00
_cell.angle_gamma   90.00
#
_symmetry.space_group_name_H-M   'P 1'
#
loop_
_entity.id
_entity.type
_entity.pdbx_description
1 polymer ?
#
loop_
_entity_poly.entity_id
_entity_poly.type
_entity_poly.pdbx_seq_one_letter_code
_entity_poly.pdbx_strand_id
1 'polypeptide(L)'
;MITRFWIINLLMLALTMGGLNAHAQVATPKDTPQLEFIMQLRVTIGGAYTIGETPHGRRAVIPITGGTFEGPQLKGTVLNGGADYQLVSSDGSRTEVEAIYSILTDDGTYIHVRNRGLICNSKDENDKPTFYFKTAPQFEAPENSPYSWLNHAIYVCQPDWSQAFKGIVLNVWMVK
;
A
#
# COMPACT_ATOMS: atom_id res chain seq x y z
N MET A 1 21.67 -59.68 71.62
CA MET A 1 20.62 -59.68 70.60
C MET A 1 20.61 -58.30 69.95
N ILE A 2 21.08 -58.23 68.71
CA ILE A 2 21.33 -56.98 68.02
C ILE A 2 20.35 -56.98 66.80
N THR A 3 19.36 -56.13 66.80
CA THR A 3 18.47 -55.93 65.69
C THR A 3 18.95 -54.76 64.88
N ARG A 4 19.37 -55.03 63.61
CA ARG A 4 19.76 -54.01 62.61
C ARG A 4 18.53 -53.45 61.91
N PHE A 5 18.34 -52.14 62.05
CA PHE A 5 17.38 -51.38 61.25
C PHE A 5 18.01 -50.98 59.91
N TRP A 6 17.36 -51.39 58.80
CA TRP A 6 17.68 -50.91 57.46
C TRP A 6 16.88 -49.65 57.16
N ILE A 7 17.55 -48.52 56.92
CA ILE A 7 16.94 -47.30 56.42
C ILE A 7 17.03 -47.34 54.92
N ILE A 8 15.87 -47.44 54.27
CA ILE A 8 15.75 -47.33 52.82
C ILE A 8 15.60 -45.84 52.46
N ASN A 9 16.65 -45.24 51.89
CA ASN A 9 16.60 -43.91 51.31
C ASN A 9 15.89 -43.96 49.97
N LEU A 10 14.66 -43.44 49.91
CA LEU A 10 13.89 -43.25 48.70
C LEU A 10 14.30 -41.94 48.05
N LEU A 11 15.17 -41.99 47.05
CA LEU A 11 15.58 -40.82 46.27
C LEU A 11 14.47 -40.49 45.29
N MET A 12 13.63 -39.48 45.62
CA MET A 12 12.66 -38.92 44.66
C MET A 12 13.39 -38.07 43.61
N LEU A 13 13.54 -38.61 42.41
CA LEU A 13 14.02 -37.89 41.23
C LEU A 13 12.84 -37.08 40.66
N ALA A 14 12.75 -35.78 41.00
CA ALA A 14 11.79 -34.87 40.38
C ALA A 14 12.24 -34.56 38.96
N LEU A 15 11.62 -35.20 37.97
CA LEU A 15 11.74 -34.81 36.57
C LEU A 15 10.94 -33.50 36.35
N THR A 16 11.65 -32.37 36.38
CA THR A 16 11.09 -31.11 35.89
C THR A 16 11.04 -31.19 34.36
N MET A 17 9.89 -31.48 33.80
CA MET A 17 9.62 -31.28 32.39
C MET A 17 9.58 -29.77 32.11
N GLY A 18 10.72 -29.17 31.89
CA GLY A 18 10.83 -27.84 31.29
C GLY A 18 10.34 -27.93 29.86
N GLY A 19 9.10 -27.53 29.63
CA GLY A 19 8.56 -27.35 28.26
C GLY A 19 9.41 -26.33 27.54
N LEU A 20 10.31 -26.78 26.69
CA LEU A 20 10.96 -25.93 25.69
C LEU A 20 9.89 -25.49 24.69
N ASN A 21 9.31 -24.30 24.91
CA ASN A 21 8.58 -23.60 23.88
C ASN A 21 9.60 -23.18 22.80
N ALA A 22 9.98 -24.10 21.95
CA ALA A 22 10.73 -23.80 20.74
C ALA A 22 9.77 -23.00 19.82
N HIS A 23 9.78 -21.69 19.95
CA HIS A 23 9.20 -20.84 18.92
C HIS A 23 10.04 -21.08 17.66
N ALA A 24 9.46 -21.76 16.68
CA ALA A 24 10.09 -21.93 15.38
C ALA A 24 10.32 -20.51 14.82
N GLN A 25 11.55 -20.06 14.82
CA GLN A 25 11.92 -18.78 14.22
C GLN A 25 11.82 -18.94 12.72
N VAL A 26 10.81 -18.30 12.13
CA VAL A 26 10.66 -18.26 10.68
C VAL A 26 11.87 -17.54 10.09
N ALA A 27 12.64 -18.25 9.26
CA ALA A 27 13.79 -17.65 8.58
C ALA A 27 13.31 -16.50 7.67
N THR A 28 14.01 -15.38 7.70
CA THR A 28 13.75 -14.29 6.76
C THR A 28 14.00 -14.80 5.34
N PRO A 29 13.04 -14.64 4.42
CA PRO A 29 13.24 -15.04 3.03
C PRO A 29 14.47 -14.37 2.44
N LYS A 30 15.26 -15.12 1.67
CA LYS A 30 16.47 -14.57 1.01
C LYS A 30 16.13 -13.64 -0.14
N ASP A 31 14.99 -13.89 -0.78
CA ASP A 31 14.54 -13.11 -1.93
C ASP A 31 13.47 -12.11 -1.46
N THR A 32 13.83 -10.84 -1.43
CA THR A 32 12.89 -9.74 -1.19
C THR A 32 12.47 -9.15 -2.53
N PRO A 33 11.18 -8.85 -2.74
CA PRO A 33 10.72 -8.16 -3.95
C PRO A 33 11.50 -6.87 -4.17
N GLN A 34 11.93 -6.65 -5.42
CA GLN A 34 12.60 -5.43 -5.84
C GLN A 34 11.57 -4.47 -6.47
N LEU A 35 11.87 -3.18 -6.44
CA LEU A 35 11.02 -2.17 -7.06
C LEU A 35 11.75 -1.52 -8.22
N GLU A 36 11.11 -1.54 -9.40
CA GLU A 36 11.59 -0.84 -10.60
C GLU A 36 10.72 0.40 -10.83
N PHE A 37 11.36 1.59 -10.90
CA PHE A 37 10.64 2.83 -11.19
C PHE A 37 10.06 2.80 -12.62
N ILE A 38 8.75 3.09 -12.72
CA ILE A 38 8.01 3.03 -13.97
C ILE A 38 7.68 4.42 -14.50
N MET A 39 7.10 5.26 -13.64
CA MET A 39 6.73 6.62 -14.02
C MET A 39 6.46 7.51 -12.82
N GLN A 40 6.52 8.81 -13.06
CA GLN A 40 5.95 9.84 -12.18
C GLN A 40 4.73 10.45 -12.86
N LEU A 41 3.62 10.53 -12.11
CA LEU A 41 2.43 11.25 -12.54
C LEU A 41 2.34 12.58 -11.79
N ARG A 42 1.99 13.65 -12.52
CA ARG A 42 1.67 14.99 -12.00
C ARG A 42 0.20 15.24 -12.26
N VAL A 43 -0.65 14.89 -11.30
CA VAL A 43 -2.11 14.89 -11.47
C VAL A 43 -2.68 16.20 -10.95
N THR A 44 -3.32 16.96 -11.82
CA THR A 44 -4.08 18.16 -11.42
C THR A 44 -5.46 17.76 -10.93
N ILE A 45 -5.91 18.42 -9.88
CA ILE A 45 -7.18 18.13 -9.22
C ILE A 45 -8.07 19.36 -9.14
N GLY A 46 -9.38 19.13 -9.18
CA GLY A 46 -10.40 20.15 -8.98
C GLY A 46 -10.79 20.34 -7.52
N GLY A 47 -11.80 21.17 -7.29
CA GLY A 47 -12.39 21.34 -5.97
C GLY A 47 -13.04 20.05 -5.47
N ALA A 48 -12.61 19.57 -4.31
CA ALA A 48 -13.24 18.43 -3.66
C ALA A 48 -14.67 18.76 -3.22
N TYR A 49 -15.57 17.79 -3.31
CA TYR A 49 -16.90 17.86 -2.70
C TYR A 49 -17.20 16.62 -1.88
N THR A 50 -18.08 16.77 -0.91
CA THR A 50 -18.49 15.66 -0.04
C THR A 50 -19.96 15.31 -0.26
N ILE A 51 -20.25 14.01 -0.29
CA ILE A 51 -21.61 13.47 -0.29
C ILE A 51 -22.16 13.46 1.15
N GLY A 52 -21.27 13.38 2.14
CA GLY A 52 -21.61 13.31 3.55
C GLY A 52 -21.46 11.90 4.13
N GLU A 53 -22.06 11.69 5.30
CA GLU A 53 -22.06 10.39 5.97
C GLU A 53 -22.96 9.40 5.23
N THR A 54 -22.44 8.19 5.03
CA THR A 54 -23.14 7.08 4.39
C THR A 54 -23.05 5.83 5.26
N PRO A 55 -23.81 4.77 4.99
CA PRO A 55 -23.64 3.49 5.69
C PRO A 55 -22.24 2.89 5.64
N HIS A 56 -21.39 3.38 4.72
CA HIS A 56 -20.02 2.90 4.53
C HIS A 56 -18.96 3.83 5.12
N GLY A 57 -19.35 5.03 5.60
CA GLY A 57 -18.49 6.10 6.08
C GLY A 57 -18.71 7.42 5.32
N ARG A 58 -17.90 8.42 5.60
CA ARG A 58 -18.01 9.73 4.95
C ARG A 58 -17.40 9.68 3.54
N ARG A 59 -18.25 9.90 2.54
CA ARG A 59 -17.85 9.89 1.13
C ARG A 59 -17.44 11.27 0.65
N ALA A 60 -16.24 11.38 0.05
CA ALA A 60 -15.75 12.56 -0.63
C ALA A 60 -15.28 12.20 -2.05
N VAL A 61 -15.32 13.18 -2.95
CA VAL A 61 -14.88 13.03 -4.35
C VAL A 61 -13.96 14.19 -4.71
N ILE A 62 -12.81 13.86 -5.27
CA ILE A 62 -11.83 14.83 -5.76
C ILE A 62 -11.70 14.67 -7.27
N PRO A 63 -12.27 15.58 -8.09
CA PRO A 63 -12.17 15.51 -9.54
C PRO A 63 -10.71 15.55 -10.01
N ILE A 64 -10.37 14.74 -10.99
CA ILE A 64 -9.11 14.79 -11.72
C ILE A 64 -9.33 15.64 -12.97
N THR A 65 -8.58 16.71 -13.10
CA THR A 65 -8.75 17.71 -14.18
C THR A 65 -7.70 17.59 -15.27
N GLY A 66 -6.74 16.66 -15.13
CA GLY A 66 -5.70 16.42 -16.11
C GLY A 66 -4.33 16.23 -15.46
N GLY A 67 -3.29 16.53 -16.23
CA GLY A 67 -1.90 16.42 -15.76
C GLY A 67 -0.98 15.81 -16.79
N THR A 68 0.20 15.37 -16.35
CA THR A 68 1.20 14.70 -17.19
C THR A 68 1.76 13.49 -16.48
N PHE A 69 2.36 12.59 -17.23
CA PHE A 69 3.19 11.53 -16.68
C PHE A 69 4.42 11.31 -17.53
N GLU A 70 5.51 10.88 -16.89
CA GLU A 70 6.78 10.59 -17.55
C GLU A 70 7.50 9.46 -16.80
N GLY A 71 8.12 8.58 -17.57
CA GLY A 71 8.94 7.48 -17.10
C GLY A 71 9.90 6.98 -18.15
N PRO A 72 10.74 5.97 -17.84
CA PRO A 72 11.77 5.47 -18.77
C PRO A 72 11.21 4.91 -20.09
N GLN A 73 10.00 4.37 -20.08
CA GLN A 73 9.42 3.66 -21.24
C GLN A 73 8.13 4.28 -21.77
N LEU A 74 7.54 5.24 -21.05
CA LEU A 74 6.28 5.86 -21.43
C LEU A 74 6.16 7.28 -20.88
N LYS A 75 5.47 8.14 -21.63
CA LYS A 75 5.14 9.51 -21.23
C LYS A 75 3.87 9.97 -21.92
N GLY A 76 3.27 11.04 -21.41
CA GLY A 76 2.03 11.58 -21.99
C GLY A 76 1.24 12.42 -21.00
N THR A 77 -0.08 12.40 -21.14
CA THR A 77 -1.00 13.24 -20.39
C THR A 77 -2.00 12.42 -19.56
N VAL A 78 -2.35 12.92 -18.37
CA VAL A 78 -3.50 12.47 -17.62
C VAL A 78 -4.74 13.16 -18.17
N LEU A 79 -5.79 12.40 -18.50
CA LEU A 79 -6.99 12.95 -19.07
C LEU A 79 -7.91 13.55 -17.99
N ASN A 80 -8.63 14.60 -18.37
CA ASN A 80 -9.73 15.13 -17.56
C ASN A 80 -10.93 14.16 -17.62
N GLY A 81 -11.70 14.09 -16.53
CA GLY A 81 -12.97 13.34 -16.46
C GLY A 81 -12.95 12.18 -15.46
N GLY A 82 -11.80 11.90 -14.82
CA GLY A 82 -11.71 10.97 -13.70
C GLY A 82 -11.93 11.65 -12.34
N ALA A 83 -11.92 10.83 -11.28
CA ALA A 83 -11.95 11.32 -9.90
C ALA A 83 -11.32 10.31 -8.93
N ASP A 84 -10.92 10.82 -7.77
CA ASP A 84 -10.59 10.01 -6.59
C ASP A 84 -11.83 9.96 -5.67
N TYR A 85 -12.36 8.78 -5.48
CA TYR A 85 -13.55 8.48 -4.68
C TYR A 85 -13.12 8.01 -3.29
N GLN A 86 -13.04 8.95 -2.37
CA GLN A 86 -12.55 8.70 -1.02
C GLN A 86 -13.66 8.23 -0.08
N LEU A 87 -13.31 7.30 0.81
CA LEU A 87 -14.15 6.87 1.92
C LEU A 87 -13.38 7.07 3.23
N VAL A 88 -13.83 8.02 4.02
CA VAL A 88 -13.19 8.39 5.28
C VAL A 88 -13.90 7.70 6.43
N SER A 89 -13.13 7.06 7.34
CA SER A 89 -13.67 6.45 8.56
C SER A 89 -14.31 7.50 9.47
N SER A 90 -15.22 7.07 10.34
CA SER A 90 -15.98 7.97 11.22
C SER A 90 -15.10 8.78 12.17
N ASP A 91 -13.97 8.24 12.59
CA ASP A 91 -12.97 8.91 13.43
C ASP A 91 -11.95 9.75 12.63
N GLY A 92 -12.00 9.70 11.29
CA GLY A 92 -11.09 10.41 10.40
C GLY A 92 -9.65 9.87 10.34
N SER A 93 -9.36 8.79 11.05
CA SER A 93 -7.99 8.23 11.12
C SER A 93 -7.56 7.52 9.84
N ARG A 94 -8.53 6.98 9.09
CA ARG A 94 -8.31 6.17 7.89
C ARG A 94 -9.14 6.68 6.71
N THR A 95 -8.51 6.78 5.55
CA THR A 95 -9.20 7.07 4.29
C THR A 95 -8.84 6.02 3.26
N GLU A 96 -9.84 5.35 2.70
CA GLU A 96 -9.68 4.58 1.48
C GLU A 96 -9.72 5.54 0.30
N VAL A 97 -8.76 5.42 -0.60
CA VAL A 97 -8.70 6.19 -1.84
C VAL A 97 -8.92 5.25 -3.03
N GLU A 98 -9.65 5.71 -4.01
CA GLU A 98 -9.89 5.01 -5.26
C GLU A 98 -9.98 5.99 -6.41
N ALA A 99 -8.85 6.25 -7.05
CA ALA A 99 -8.79 7.11 -8.22
C ALA A 99 -9.02 6.28 -9.50
N ILE A 100 -10.02 6.68 -10.28
CA ILE A 100 -10.36 6.07 -11.58
C ILE A 100 -10.23 7.15 -12.63
N TYR A 101 -9.34 6.94 -13.60
CA TYR A 101 -9.06 7.90 -14.67
C TYR A 101 -8.39 7.21 -15.85
N SER A 102 -8.10 7.96 -16.92
CA SER A 102 -7.33 7.46 -18.05
C SER A 102 -6.12 8.36 -18.33
N ILE A 103 -5.10 7.75 -18.92
CA ILE A 103 -3.93 8.44 -19.43
C ILE A 103 -3.82 8.21 -20.92
N LEU A 104 -3.20 9.15 -21.62
CA LEU A 104 -2.93 9.11 -23.06
C LEU A 104 -1.45 9.27 -23.28
N THR A 105 -0.82 8.27 -23.88
CA THR A 105 0.60 8.32 -24.25
C THR A 105 0.86 9.25 -25.43
N ASP A 106 2.08 9.73 -25.59
CA ASP A 106 2.45 10.63 -26.69
C ASP A 106 2.26 10.01 -28.09
N ASP A 107 2.25 8.67 -28.17
CA ASP A 107 1.97 7.93 -29.42
C ASP A 107 0.47 7.65 -29.65
N GLY A 108 -0.41 8.16 -28.77
CA GLY A 108 -1.87 8.09 -28.93
C GLY A 108 -2.54 6.88 -28.31
N THR A 109 -1.83 6.10 -27.46
CA THR A 109 -2.43 4.94 -26.78
C THR A 109 -3.15 5.37 -25.51
N TYR A 110 -4.44 5.02 -25.38
CA TYR A 110 -5.22 5.21 -24.15
C TYR A 110 -4.99 4.05 -23.18
N ILE A 111 -4.77 4.37 -21.91
CA ILE A 111 -4.59 3.38 -20.83
C ILE A 111 -5.53 3.77 -19.69
N HIS A 112 -6.36 2.83 -19.25
CA HIS A 112 -7.21 3.02 -18.08
C HIS A 112 -6.40 2.78 -16.80
N VAL A 113 -6.66 3.58 -15.76
CA VAL A 113 -5.99 3.50 -14.47
C VAL A 113 -7.02 3.43 -13.36
N ARG A 114 -6.87 2.42 -12.49
CA ARG A 114 -7.58 2.31 -11.23
C ARG A 114 -6.56 2.25 -10.11
N ASN A 115 -6.43 3.31 -9.34
CA ASN A 115 -5.41 3.43 -8.30
C ASN A 115 -6.06 3.43 -6.92
N ARG A 116 -5.95 2.31 -6.20
CA ARG A 116 -6.56 2.11 -4.88
C ARG A 116 -5.50 2.13 -3.79
N GLY A 117 -5.87 2.64 -2.62
CA GLY A 117 -4.95 2.63 -1.49
C GLY A 117 -5.50 3.20 -0.20
N LEU A 118 -4.58 3.56 0.66
CA LEU A 118 -4.89 3.99 2.03
C LEU A 118 -4.11 5.24 2.39
N ILE A 119 -4.80 6.14 3.08
CA ILE A 119 -4.22 7.19 3.91
C ILE A 119 -4.53 6.82 5.35
N CYS A 120 -3.51 6.80 6.22
CA CYS A 120 -3.69 6.59 7.64
C CYS A 120 -2.94 7.69 8.43
N ASN A 121 -3.66 8.30 9.35
CA ASN A 121 -3.12 9.19 10.35
C ASN A 121 -3.09 8.44 11.68
N SER A 122 -1.93 8.25 12.25
CA SER A 122 -1.72 7.54 13.51
C SER A 122 -0.65 8.23 14.34
N LYS A 123 -0.27 7.61 15.44
CA LYS A 123 0.85 8.06 16.28
C LYS A 123 1.82 6.90 16.45
N ASP A 124 3.10 7.23 16.59
CA ASP A 124 4.13 6.25 16.93
C ASP A 124 4.13 5.94 18.45
N GLU A 125 5.05 5.11 18.89
CA GLU A 125 5.24 4.72 20.29
C GLU A 125 5.55 5.89 21.25
N ASN A 126 5.98 7.04 20.70
CA ASN A 126 6.28 8.27 21.42
C ASN A 126 5.17 9.32 21.30
N ASP A 127 3.96 8.93 20.88
CA ASP A 127 2.79 9.79 20.67
C ASP A 127 2.98 10.85 19.56
N LYS A 128 3.99 10.69 18.68
CA LYS A 128 4.23 11.58 17.54
C LYS A 128 3.29 11.23 16.38
N PRO A 129 2.67 12.23 15.74
CA PRO A 129 1.85 12.01 14.55
C PRO A 129 2.65 11.30 13.44
N THR A 130 2.05 10.27 12.86
CA THR A 130 2.55 9.57 11.69
C THR A 130 1.55 9.65 10.56
N PHE A 131 2.07 9.71 9.34
CA PHE A 131 1.27 9.80 8.12
C PHE A 131 1.70 8.70 7.15
N TYR A 132 0.74 7.91 6.71
CA TYR A 132 0.93 6.86 5.72
C TYR A 132 0.04 7.14 4.51
N PHE A 133 0.61 7.17 3.31
CA PHE A 133 -0.15 7.22 2.06
C PHE A 133 0.55 6.36 1.01
N LYS A 134 -0.04 5.22 0.71
CA LYS A 134 0.40 4.31 -0.34
C LYS A 134 -0.79 3.80 -1.13
N THR A 135 -0.57 3.55 -2.42
CA THR A 135 -1.57 2.99 -3.31
C THR A 135 -0.98 1.88 -4.19
N ALA A 136 -1.86 1.11 -4.81
CA ALA A 136 -1.54 0.01 -5.71
C ALA A 136 -2.32 0.22 -7.02
N PRO A 137 -1.75 0.93 -7.99
CA PRO A 137 -2.40 1.16 -9.27
C PRO A 137 -2.51 -0.12 -10.09
N GLN A 138 -3.62 -0.25 -10.79
CA GLN A 138 -3.87 -1.24 -11.84
C GLN A 138 -4.00 -0.50 -13.16
N PHE A 139 -3.42 -1.05 -14.21
CA PHE A 139 -3.46 -0.50 -15.56
C PHE A 139 -4.19 -1.45 -16.48
N GLU A 140 -4.94 -0.89 -17.43
CA GLU A 140 -5.54 -1.61 -18.54
C GLU A 140 -5.10 -0.94 -19.83
N ALA A 141 -4.05 -1.47 -20.44
CA ALA A 141 -3.53 -1.07 -21.75
C ALA A 141 -4.06 -2.01 -22.84
N PRO A 142 -4.24 -1.56 -24.08
CA PRO A 142 -4.60 -2.45 -25.18
C PRO A 142 -3.56 -3.55 -25.36
N GLU A 143 -3.99 -4.82 -25.49
CA GLU A 143 -3.10 -5.99 -25.60
C GLU A 143 -2.18 -5.93 -26.83
N ASN A 144 -2.59 -5.26 -27.89
CA ASN A 144 -1.82 -5.07 -29.12
C ASN A 144 -0.96 -3.80 -29.10
N SER A 145 -0.82 -3.12 -27.95
CA SER A 145 0.00 -1.92 -27.79
C SER A 145 1.39 -2.23 -27.24
N PRO A 146 2.37 -1.34 -27.42
CA PRO A 146 3.69 -1.44 -26.77
C PRO A 146 3.61 -1.42 -25.22
N TYR A 147 2.46 -1.09 -24.66
CA TYR A 147 2.23 -0.92 -23.22
C TYR A 147 1.49 -2.08 -22.58
N SER A 148 1.19 -3.16 -23.32
CA SER A 148 0.48 -4.35 -22.78
C SER A 148 1.16 -4.97 -21.56
N TRP A 149 2.48 -4.79 -21.41
CA TRP A 149 3.23 -5.24 -20.23
C TRP A 149 2.69 -4.65 -18.92
N LEU A 150 2.04 -3.48 -18.96
CA LEU A 150 1.39 -2.89 -17.78
C LEU A 150 0.28 -3.76 -17.21
N ASN A 151 -0.35 -4.61 -18.02
CA ASN A 151 -1.43 -5.51 -17.60
C ASN A 151 -0.94 -6.71 -16.80
N HIS A 152 0.37 -6.98 -16.79
CA HIS A 152 0.93 -8.26 -16.33
C HIS A 152 1.85 -8.12 -15.11
N ALA A 153 1.72 -7.04 -14.33
CA ALA A 153 2.54 -6.81 -13.16
C ALA A 153 1.74 -6.21 -12.00
N ILE A 154 2.31 -6.25 -10.81
CA ILE A 154 1.83 -5.56 -9.62
C ILE A 154 2.62 -4.26 -9.45
N TYR A 155 1.92 -3.21 -9.08
CA TYR A 155 2.49 -1.89 -8.89
C TYR A 155 2.24 -1.37 -7.49
N VAL A 156 3.17 -0.56 -7.01
CA VAL A 156 3.00 0.25 -5.79
C VAL A 156 3.29 1.71 -6.13
N CYS A 157 2.60 2.60 -5.41
CA CYS A 157 2.69 4.01 -5.68
C CYS A 157 2.68 4.81 -4.37
N GLN A 158 3.39 5.92 -4.37
CA GLN A 158 3.38 6.87 -3.26
C GLN A 158 3.48 8.32 -3.74
N PRO A 159 2.90 9.27 -2.98
CA PRO A 159 3.10 10.69 -3.23
C PRO A 159 4.55 11.12 -3.04
N ASP A 160 4.96 12.09 -3.86
CA ASP A 160 6.21 12.83 -3.70
C ASP A 160 5.88 14.25 -3.22
N TRP A 161 6.09 14.51 -1.95
CA TRP A 161 5.84 15.82 -1.33
C TRP A 161 7.02 16.78 -1.44
N SER A 162 8.14 16.36 -2.02
CA SER A 162 9.33 17.21 -2.21
C SER A 162 9.15 18.26 -3.31
N GLN A 163 8.14 18.09 -4.17
CA GLN A 163 7.90 18.95 -5.32
C GLN A 163 6.72 19.89 -5.07
N ALA A 164 6.92 21.18 -5.28
CA ALA A 164 5.85 22.16 -5.27
C ALA A 164 5.00 22.00 -6.53
N PHE A 165 3.79 21.48 -6.40
CA PHE A 165 2.86 21.25 -7.49
C PHE A 165 1.43 21.52 -7.05
N LYS A 166 0.62 22.13 -7.94
CA LYS A 166 -0.83 22.34 -7.68
C LYS A 166 -1.60 21.09 -8.05
N GLY A 167 -1.62 20.12 -7.15
CA GLY A 167 -2.21 18.80 -7.34
C GLY A 167 -1.45 17.78 -6.55
N ILE A 168 -1.29 16.57 -7.10
CA ILE A 168 -0.52 15.51 -6.48
C ILE A 168 0.53 14.96 -7.43
N VAL A 169 1.76 14.77 -6.93
CA VAL A 169 2.84 14.07 -7.64
C VAL A 169 2.91 12.66 -7.10
N LEU A 170 2.89 11.68 -7.98
CA LEU A 170 2.85 10.26 -7.63
C LEU A 170 3.98 9.52 -8.33
N ASN A 171 4.83 8.84 -7.58
CA ASN A 171 5.84 7.92 -8.12
C ASN A 171 5.30 6.50 -8.12
N VAL A 172 5.46 5.80 -9.24
CA VAL A 172 4.98 4.43 -9.46
C VAL A 172 6.14 3.49 -9.70
N TRP A 173 6.12 2.36 -9.03
CA TRP A 173 7.09 1.27 -9.19
C TRP A 173 6.38 -0.05 -9.49
N MET A 174 7.00 -0.85 -10.33
CA MET A 174 6.64 -2.25 -10.54
C MET A 174 7.35 -3.13 -9.52
N VAL A 175 6.64 -4.10 -8.99
CA VAL A 175 7.20 -5.16 -8.11
C VAL A 175 7.80 -6.25 -8.98
N LYS A 176 9.08 -6.57 -8.76
CA LYS A 176 9.88 -7.60 -9.44
C LYS A 176 10.08 -8.82 -8.56
#